data_70ac775191fe4131040d883cf0956db3
#
_entry.id   70ac775191fe4131040d883cf0956db3
#
_cell.length_a   1.000
_cell.length_b   1.000
_cell.length_c   1.000
_cell.angle_alpha   90.00
_cell.angle_beta   90.00
_cell.angle_gamma   90.00
#
_symmetry.space_group_name_H-M   'P 1'
#
loop_
_entity.id
_entity.type
_entity.pdbx_description
1 polymer ?
#
loop_
_entity_poly.entity_id
_entity_poly.type
_entity_poly.pdbx_seq_one_letter_code
_entity_poly.pdbx_strand_id
1 'polypeptide(L)'
;MAEIIDNADPAELAKFGALAHRWWDPTSEFKPLHDINPLRLGHIAMQCGSLAGKSVLDVGCGGGILAEAMAEAGARVVGIDLSEAALSVARLHQLESKSAVSYRMIAAEALALERPSAFDLVTCMELLEHVPDPASMVAACARLVRPGGTVVCSTINRNPKSYLFAIVGAEYVLKLLPRGTHDYARFLKPAEIVAFARRAGLELADLTGMTYNPLARSYRLEPDTSVNYIATFRRDV
;
A
#
# COMPACT_ATOMS: atom_id res chain seq x y z
N MET A 1 -8.17 -29.50 2.09
CA MET A 1 -8.27 -28.04 1.99
C MET A 1 -6.97 -27.51 2.54
N ALA A 2 -6.17 -26.77 1.75
CA ALA A 2 -5.00 -26.12 2.29
C ALA A 2 -5.48 -25.07 3.31
N GLU A 3 -4.92 -25.11 4.51
CA GLU A 3 -5.15 -24.12 5.55
C GLU A 3 -4.68 -22.78 5.00
N ILE A 4 -5.58 -21.83 4.80
CA ILE A 4 -5.22 -20.48 4.39
C ILE A 4 -4.59 -19.85 5.63
N ILE A 5 -3.26 -19.91 5.71
CA ILE A 5 -2.51 -19.19 6.73
C ILE A 5 -2.66 -17.71 6.38
N ASP A 6 -3.32 -16.95 7.25
CA ASP A 6 -3.39 -15.50 7.09
C ASP A 6 -1.96 -14.95 7.10
N ASN A 7 -1.56 -14.33 5.99
CA ASN A 7 -0.25 -13.69 5.85
C ASN A 7 -0.24 -12.36 6.63
N ALA A 8 -0.42 -12.46 7.94
CA ALA A 8 -0.57 -11.35 8.86
C ALA A 8 0.27 -11.55 10.13
N ASP A 9 0.87 -10.48 10.61
CA ASP A 9 1.52 -10.43 11.90
C ASP A 9 0.52 -9.88 12.94
N PRO A 10 0.09 -10.68 13.93
CA PRO A 10 -0.86 -10.22 14.95
C PRO A 10 -0.38 -8.99 15.74
N ALA A 11 0.94 -8.83 15.92
CA ALA A 11 1.50 -7.68 16.63
C ALA A 11 1.37 -6.39 15.78
N GLU A 12 1.59 -6.49 14.46
CA GLU A 12 1.37 -5.36 13.54
C GLU A 12 -0.12 -4.99 13.46
N LEU A 13 -1.02 -5.97 13.36
CA LEU A 13 -2.46 -5.72 13.38
C LEU A 13 -2.91 -5.03 14.68
N ALA A 14 -2.42 -5.47 15.84
CA ALA A 14 -2.73 -4.85 17.12
C ALA A 14 -2.20 -3.42 17.21
N LYS A 15 -0.99 -3.16 16.73
CA LYS A 15 -0.34 -1.84 16.71
C LYS A 15 -1.13 -0.82 15.88
N PHE A 16 -1.45 -1.15 14.62
CA PHE A 16 -2.25 -0.27 13.78
C PHE A 16 -3.70 -0.15 14.25
N GLY A 17 -4.28 -1.24 14.78
CA GLY A 17 -5.61 -1.23 15.35
C GLY A 17 -5.76 -0.28 16.55
N ALA A 18 -4.75 -0.20 17.41
CA ALA A 18 -4.76 0.71 18.56
C ALA A 18 -4.78 2.20 18.15
N LEU A 19 -4.21 2.54 17.02
CA LEU A 19 -4.13 3.90 16.46
C LEU A 19 -5.28 4.22 15.49
N ALA A 20 -6.11 3.25 15.12
CA ALA A 20 -7.08 3.38 14.04
C ALA A 20 -8.00 4.59 14.17
N HIS A 21 -8.43 4.94 15.39
CA HIS A 21 -9.31 6.08 15.67
C HIS A 21 -8.74 7.45 15.25
N ARG A 22 -7.42 7.54 14.97
CA ARG A 22 -6.72 8.75 14.55
C ARG A 22 -6.38 8.76 13.05
N TRP A 23 -6.86 7.78 12.28
CA TRP A 23 -6.46 7.59 10.88
C TRP A 23 -6.70 8.81 10.00
N TRP A 24 -7.83 9.50 10.22
CA TRP A 24 -8.22 10.68 9.46
C TRP A 24 -7.85 12.01 10.13
N ASP A 25 -7.18 11.99 11.27
CA ASP A 25 -6.59 13.19 11.89
C ASP A 25 -5.27 13.56 11.16
N PRO A 26 -5.25 14.67 10.37
CA PRO A 26 -4.07 15.05 9.59
C PRO A 26 -2.90 15.55 10.44
N THR A 27 -3.06 15.58 11.77
CA THR A 27 -2.00 15.94 12.74
C THR A 27 -1.48 14.74 13.50
N SER A 28 -2.06 13.55 13.26
CA SER A 28 -1.71 12.29 13.93
C SER A 28 -0.45 11.63 13.35
N GLU A 29 -0.16 10.44 13.84
CA GLU A 29 0.89 9.55 13.31
C GLU A 29 0.65 9.16 11.85
N PHE A 30 -0.58 9.29 11.34
CA PHE A 30 -0.96 9.02 9.96
C PHE A 30 -0.78 10.23 9.02
N LYS A 31 -0.34 11.38 9.55
CA LYS A 31 -0.03 12.57 8.75
C LYS A 31 0.83 12.27 7.52
N PRO A 32 1.92 11.46 7.61
CA PRO A 32 2.71 11.13 6.43
C PRO A 32 1.89 10.46 5.32
N LEU A 33 0.92 9.61 5.66
CA LEU A 33 0.05 8.97 4.66
C LEU A 33 -0.85 9.98 3.95
N HIS A 34 -1.35 10.99 4.66
CA HIS A 34 -2.11 12.09 4.06
C HIS A 34 -1.22 12.93 3.13
N ASP A 35 -0.01 13.27 3.59
CA ASP A 35 0.92 14.10 2.81
C ASP A 35 1.35 13.43 1.50
N ILE A 36 1.56 12.10 1.50
CA ILE A 36 1.99 11.35 0.30
C ILE A 36 0.84 10.89 -0.59
N ASN A 37 -0.40 10.93 -0.10
CA ASN A 37 -1.55 10.41 -0.85
C ASN A 37 -1.74 11.04 -2.23
N PRO A 38 -1.62 12.39 -2.40
CA PRO A 38 -1.70 13.01 -3.73
C PRO A 38 -0.62 12.51 -4.70
N LEU A 39 0.58 12.22 -4.19
CA LEU A 39 1.69 11.69 -5.00
C LEU A 39 1.41 10.24 -5.43
N ARG A 40 0.88 9.40 -4.52
CA ARG A 40 0.49 8.03 -4.83
C ARG A 40 -0.60 8.01 -5.90
N LEU A 41 -1.68 8.77 -5.69
CA LEU A 41 -2.78 8.86 -6.65
C LEU A 41 -2.31 9.40 -8.01
N GLY A 42 -1.48 10.46 -8.03
CA GLY A 42 -0.90 11.03 -9.25
C GLY A 42 -0.03 10.02 -10.00
N HIS A 43 0.81 9.26 -9.29
CA HIS A 43 1.62 8.20 -9.89
C HIS A 43 0.73 7.09 -10.50
N ILE A 44 -0.26 6.63 -9.75
CA ILE A 44 -1.22 5.62 -10.22
C ILE A 44 -1.93 6.10 -11.50
N ALA A 45 -2.43 7.34 -11.51
CA ALA A 45 -3.09 7.90 -12.68
C ALA A 45 -2.15 8.05 -13.88
N MET A 46 -0.89 8.41 -13.65
CA MET A 46 0.13 8.50 -14.70
C MET A 46 0.42 7.12 -15.32
N GLN A 47 0.50 6.07 -14.49
CA GLN A 47 0.80 4.71 -14.93
C GLN A 47 -0.39 3.99 -15.58
N CYS A 48 -1.61 4.26 -15.11
CA CYS A 48 -2.82 3.55 -15.53
C CYS A 48 -3.72 4.36 -16.47
N GLY A 49 -3.46 5.66 -16.64
CA GLY A 49 -4.41 6.58 -17.27
C GLY A 49 -5.61 6.86 -16.36
N SER A 50 -6.73 7.33 -16.93
CA SER A 50 -7.95 7.63 -16.17
C SER A 50 -8.39 6.42 -15.33
N LEU A 51 -8.73 6.67 -14.07
CA LEU A 51 -9.31 5.66 -13.17
C LEU A 51 -10.84 5.52 -13.35
N ALA A 52 -11.48 6.44 -14.09
CA ALA A 52 -12.92 6.44 -14.26
C ALA A 52 -13.41 5.09 -14.83
N GLY A 53 -14.33 4.46 -14.12
CA GLY A 53 -14.95 3.18 -14.47
C GLY A 53 -14.06 1.94 -14.28
N LYS A 54 -12.78 2.08 -13.89
CA LYS A 54 -11.92 0.92 -13.60
C LYS A 54 -12.36 0.20 -12.32
N SER A 55 -12.20 -1.12 -12.33
CA SER A 55 -12.32 -1.96 -11.13
C SER A 55 -10.98 -1.98 -10.40
N VAL A 56 -10.93 -1.45 -9.19
CA VAL A 56 -9.69 -1.28 -8.42
C VAL A 56 -9.78 -2.02 -7.10
N LEU A 57 -8.70 -2.69 -6.72
CA LEU A 57 -8.52 -3.28 -5.40
C LEU A 57 -7.41 -2.53 -4.66
N ASP A 58 -7.68 -2.09 -3.44
CA ASP A 58 -6.68 -1.56 -2.51
C ASP A 58 -6.42 -2.59 -1.40
N VAL A 59 -5.24 -3.20 -1.43
CA VAL A 59 -4.81 -4.24 -0.49
C VAL A 59 -4.09 -3.61 0.69
N GLY A 60 -4.53 -3.90 1.91
CA GLY A 60 -4.07 -3.21 3.11
C GLY A 60 -4.56 -1.76 3.13
N CYS A 61 -5.83 -1.54 2.82
CA CYS A 61 -6.39 -0.19 2.66
C CYS A 61 -6.43 0.63 3.96
N GLY A 62 -6.23 0.00 5.12
CA GLY A 62 -6.30 0.65 6.42
C GLY A 62 -7.59 1.43 6.61
N GLY A 63 -7.49 2.69 7.02
CA GLY A 63 -8.61 3.61 7.18
C GLY A 63 -9.14 4.23 5.89
N GLY A 64 -8.66 3.79 4.70
CA GLY A 64 -9.28 4.10 3.42
C GLY A 64 -8.77 5.35 2.68
N ILE A 65 -7.70 6.00 3.12
CA ILE A 65 -7.22 7.27 2.53
C ILE A 65 -6.99 7.17 1.01
N LEU A 66 -6.29 6.14 0.54
CA LEU A 66 -6.04 5.95 -0.89
C LEU A 66 -7.27 5.38 -1.61
N ALA A 67 -7.96 4.44 -0.98
CA ALA A 67 -9.17 3.84 -1.55
C ALA A 67 -10.24 4.89 -1.87
N GLU A 68 -10.51 5.82 -0.96
CA GLU A 68 -11.47 6.90 -1.18
C GLU A 68 -11.00 7.87 -2.26
N ALA A 69 -9.71 8.25 -2.27
CA ALA A 69 -9.16 9.12 -3.31
C ALA A 69 -9.26 8.50 -4.72
N MET A 70 -9.07 7.17 -4.84
CA MET A 70 -9.27 6.48 -6.12
C MET A 70 -10.75 6.40 -6.51
N ALA A 71 -11.66 6.28 -5.54
CA ALA A 71 -13.10 6.32 -5.80
C ALA A 71 -13.56 7.72 -6.25
N GLU A 72 -13.05 8.79 -5.63
CA GLU A 72 -13.27 10.17 -6.07
C GLU A 72 -12.77 10.42 -7.50
N ALA A 73 -11.68 9.75 -7.90
CA ALA A 73 -11.18 9.76 -9.27
C ALA A 73 -12.03 8.91 -10.25
N GLY A 74 -13.18 8.39 -9.79
CA GLY A 74 -14.18 7.69 -10.61
C GLY A 74 -13.99 6.17 -10.71
N ALA A 75 -13.09 5.57 -9.93
CA ALA A 75 -12.92 4.11 -9.88
C ALA A 75 -14.04 3.42 -9.07
N ARG A 76 -14.32 2.16 -9.41
CA ARG A 76 -15.07 1.24 -8.56
C ARG A 76 -14.08 0.52 -7.64
N VAL A 77 -13.99 0.94 -6.39
CA VAL A 77 -12.94 0.50 -5.47
C VAL A 77 -13.47 -0.53 -4.47
N VAL A 78 -12.72 -1.60 -4.31
CA VAL A 78 -12.80 -2.52 -3.17
C VAL A 78 -11.56 -2.29 -2.31
N GLY A 79 -11.73 -1.99 -1.03
CA GLY A 79 -10.66 -1.92 -0.05
C GLY A 79 -10.68 -3.17 0.84
N ILE A 80 -9.53 -3.81 1.03
CA ILE A 80 -9.40 -4.95 1.93
C ILE A 80 -8.33 -4.72 2.98
N ASP A 81 -8.60 -5.16 4.19
CA ASP A 81 -7.66 -5.13 5.32
C ASP A 81 -8.02 -6.26 6.29
N LEU A 82 -7.10 -6.64 7.17
CA LEU A 82 -7.34 -7.62 8.24
C LEU A 82 -7.61 -6.95 9.60
N SER A 83 -7.43 -5.63 9.72
CA SER A 83 -7.76 -4.85 10.90
C SER A 83 -9.22 -4.37 10.86
N GLU A 84 -10.10 -5.02 11.61
CA GLU A 84 -11.50 -4.56 11.75
C GLU A 84 -11.58 -3.14 12.34
N ALA A 85 -10.65 -2.77 13.22
CA ALA A 85 -10.59 -1.42 13.76
C ALA A 85 -10.32 -0.37 12.66
N ALA A 86 -9.38 -0.63 11.75
CA ALA A 86 -9.10 0.25 10.61
C ALA A 86 -10.29 0.32 9.64
N LEU A 87 -10.88 -0.83 9.30
CA LEU A 87 -12.05 -0.88 8.42
C LEU A 87 -13.28 -0.19 9.02
N SER A 88 -13.45 -0.25 10.34
CA SER A 88 -14.53 0.48 11.04
C SER A 88 -14.37 1.98 10.86
N VAL A 89 -13.15 2.50 10.99
CA VAL A 89 -12.84 3.92 10.74
C VAL A 89 -13.05 4.29 9.28
N ALA A 90 -12.61 3.44 8.35
CA ALA A 90 -12.85 3.64 6.91
C ALA A 90 -14.34 3.74 6.59
N ARG A 91 -15.16 2.83 7.13
CA ARG A 91 -16.62 2.87 6.95
C ARG A 91 -17.28 4.10 7.57
N LEU A 92 -16.79 4.56 8.73
CA LEU A 92 -17.29 5.80 9.35
C LEU A 92 -16.97 7.03 8.49
N HIS A 93 -15.72 7.17 8.05
CA HIS A 93 -15.34 8.28 7.18
C HIS A 93 -16.08 8.24 5.84
N GLN A 94 -16.34 7.05 5.29
CA GLN A 94 -17.13 6.86 4.08
C GLN A 94 -18.54 7.46 4.21
N LEU A 95 -19.17 7.41 5.40
CA LEU A 95 -20.48 8.04 5.61
C LEU A 95 -20.42 9.57 5.52
N GLU A 96 -19.31 10.16 5.96
CA GLU A 96 -19.07 11.61 5.91
C GLU A 96 -18.70 12.06 4.48
N SER A 97 -17.75 11.36 3.84
CA SER A 97 -17.26 11.65 2.49
C SER A 97 -18.24 11.26 1.37
N LYS A 98 -19.23 10.39 1.69
CA LYS A 98 -20.14 9.76 0.72
C LYS A 98 -19.41 8.97 -0.36
N SER A 99 -18.24 8.47 -0.07
CA SER A 99 -17.46 7.63 -0.97
C SER A 99 -18.16 6.30 -1.25
N ALA A 100 -17.96 5.74 -2.45
CA ALA A 100 -18.60 4.48 -2.88
C ALA A 100 -17.65 3.27 -2.77
N VAL A 101 -16.66 3.29 -1.87
CA VAL A 101 -15.73 2.18 -1.65
C VAL A 101 -16.46 1.01 -0.99
N SER A 102 -16.17 -0.22 -1.41
CA SER A 102 -16.64 -1.44 -0.74
C SER A 102 -15.55 -2.00 0.16
N TYR A 103 -15.69 -1.90 1.48
CA TYR A 103 -14.70 -2.41 2.44
C TYR A 103 -14.99 -3.84 2.88
N ARG A 104 -13.98 -4.74 2.84
CA ARG A 104 -14.07 -6.14 3.26
C ARG A 104 -12.92 -6.52 4.18
N MET A 105 -13.22 -7.24 5.27
CA MET A 105 -12.22 -7.89 6.10
C MET A 105 -11.91 -9.27 5.51
N ILE A 106 -10.82 -9.35 4.73
CA ILE A 106 -10.39 -10.58 4.05
C ILE A 106 -8.90 -10.47 3.69
N ALA A 107 -8.18 -11.59 3.77
CA ALA A 107 -6.81 -11.68 3.29
C ALA A 107 -6.75 -11.60 1.75
N ALA A 108 -5.69 -11.00 1.20
CA ALA A 108 -5.51 -10.91 -0.25
C ALA A 108 -5.42 -12.29 -0.91
N GLU A 109 -4.78 -13.24 -0.26
CA GLU A 109 -4.66 -14.62 -0.71
C GLU A 109 -6.02 -15.32 -0.80
N ALA A 110 -6.88 -15.11 0.19
CA ALA A 110 -8.24 -15.64 0.20
C ALA A 110 -9.10 -15.00 -0.91
N LEU A 111 -9.03 -13.67 -1.05
CA LEU A 111 -9.75 -12.98 -2.12
C LEU A 111 -9.26 -13.41 -3.51
N ALA A 112 -7.96 -13.74 -3.66
CA ALA A 112 -7.41 -14.24 -4.92
C ALA A 112 -7.96 -15.62 -5.33
N LEU A 113 -8.47 -16.39 -4.38
CA LEU A 113 -9.21 -17.64 -4.67
C LEU A 113 -10.66 -17.35 -5.04
N GLU A 114 -11.31 -16.38 -4.39
CA GLU A 114 -12.70 -16.01 -4.68
C GLU A 114 -12.87 -15.27 -6.01
N ARG A 115 -11.95 -14.35 -6.31
CA ARG A 115 -12.09 -13.39 -7.42
C ARG A 115 -10.81 -13.24 -8.24
N PRO A 116 -10.28 -14.32 -8.84
CA PRO A 116 -9.09 -14.22 -9.68
C PRO A 116 -9.36 -13.34 -10.91
N SER A 117 -8.38 -12.55 -11.31
CA SER A 117 -8.41 -11.70 -12.52
C SER A 117 -9.59 -10.71 -12.57
N ALA A 118 -10.03 -10.21 -11.42
CA ALA A 118 -11.24 -9.40 -11.31
C ALA A 118 -10.98 -7.87 -11.39
N PHE A 119 -9.74 -7.43 -11.29
CA PHE A 119 -9.42 -6.02 -11.15
C PHE A 119 -8.54 -5.50 -12.29
N ASP A 120 -8.81 -4.27 -12.75
CA ASP A 120 -7.98 -3.54 -13.71
C ASP A 120 -6.67 -3.08 -13.07
N LEU A 121 -6.74 -2.71 -11.80
CA LEU A 121 -5.66 -2.20 -10.97
C LEU A 121 -5.72 -2.83 -9.58
N VAL A 122 -4.57 -3.25 -9.08
CA VAL A 122 -4.38 -3.65 -7.67
C VAL A 122 -3.30 -2.76 -7.06
N THR A 123 -3.60 -2.10 -5.96
CA THR A 123 -2.65 -1.34 -5.14
C THR A 123 -2.31 -2.10 -3.87
N CYS A 124 -1.04 -2.05 -3.45
CA CYS A 124 -0.52 -2.62 -2.21
C CYS A 124 0.55 -1.66 -1.69
N MET A 125 0.11 -0.64 -0.97
CA MET A 125 0.95 0.51 -0.61
C MET A 125 1.31 0.47 0.87
N GLU A 126 2.62 0.59 1.17
CA GLU A 126 3.17 0.56 2.53
C GLU A 126 2.66 -0.64 3.36
N LEU A 127 2.58 -1.83 2.75
CA LEU A 127 2.10 -3.05 3.40
C LEU A 127 3.16 -4.16 3.43
N LEU A 128 4.00 -4.25 2.40
CA LEU A 128 4.88 -5.41 2.19
C LEU A 128 5.91 -5.61 3.31
N GLU A 129 6.33 -4.55 3.97
CA GLU A 129 7.23 -4.57 5.14
C GLU A 129 6.55 -5.03 6.43
N HIS A 130 5.22 -5.13 6.44
CA HIS A 130 4.43 -5.49 7.62
C HIS A 130 3.90 -6.94 7.57
N VAL A 131 4.05 -7.62 6.44
CA VAL A 131 3.57 -9.01 6.29
C VAL A 131 4.70 -10.03 6.48
N PRO A 132 4.41 -11.23 7.03
CA PRO A 132 5.40 -12.31 7.18
C PRO A 132 5.98 -12.82 5.85
N ASP A 133 5.17 -12.92 4.80
CA ASP A 133 5.58 -13.39 3.47
C ASP A 133 5.18 -12.39 2.36
N PRO A 134 6.05 -11.41 2.06
CA PRO A 134 5.79 -10.46 0.98
C PRO A 134 5.73 -11.11 -0.41
N ALA A 135 6.37 -12.27 -0.63
CA ALA A 135 6.28 -12.98 -1.90
C ALA A 135 4.88 -13.56 -2.13
N SER A 136 4.25 -14.13 -1.09
CA SER A 136 2.84 -14.56 -1.12
C SER A 136 1.90 -13.39 -1.41
N MET A 137 2.10 -12.24 -0.76
CA MET A 137 1.30 -11.04 -0.98
C MET A 137 1.40 -10.55 -2.43
N VAL A 138 2.60 -10.48 -3.01
CA VAL A 138 2.79 -10.10 -4.41
C VAL A 138 2.14 -11.10 -5.36
N ALA A 139 2.23 -12.41 -5.07
CA ALA A 139 1.56 -13.45 -5.85
C ALA A 139 0.03 -13.34 -5.79
N ALA A 140 -0.53 -13.00 -4.62
CA ALA A 140 -1.96 -12.74 -4.48
C ALA A 140 -2.40 -11.54 -5.33
N CYS A 141 -1.66 -10.42 -5.28
CA CYS A 141 -1.91 -9.24 -6.13
C CYS A 141 -1.88 -9.60 -7.63
N ALA A 142 -0.90 -10.43 -8.05
CA ALA A 142 -0.79 -10.88 -9.43
C ALA A 142 -1.98 -11.76 -9.87
N ARG A 143 -2.53 -12.57 -8.98
CA ARG A 143 -3.72 -13.39 -9.28
C ARG A 143 -5.01 -12.56 -9.34
N LEU A 144 -5.11 -11.50 -8.53
CA LEU A 144 -6.27 -10.61 -8.44
C LEU A 144 -6.37 -9.67 -9.64
N VAL A 145 -5.24 -9.18 -10.16
CA VAL A 145 -5.24 -8.31 -11.34
C VAL A 145 -5.52 -9.14 -12.61
N ARG A 146 -6.30 -8.59 -13.55
CA ARG A 146 -6.58 -9.26 -14.83
C ARG A 146 -5.37 -9.25 -15.79
N PRO A 147 -5.31 -10.12 -16.78
CA PRO A 147 -4.35 -9.97 -17.88
C PRO A 147 -4.42 -8.55 -18.50
N GLY A 148 -3.28 -7.95 -18.79
CA GLY A 148 -3.14 -6.56 -19.21
C GLY A 148 -3.41 -5.51 -18.13
N GLY A 149 -3.69 -5.92 -16.90
CA GLY A 149 -3.90 -5.02 -15.75
C GLY A 149 -2.59 -4.61 -15.07
N THR A 150 -2.71 -3.77 -14.05
CA THR A 150 -1.57 -3.15 -13.37
C THR A 150 -1.56 -3.50 -11.88
N VAL A 151 -0.38 -3.76 -11.32
CA VAL A 151 -0.15 -3.83 -9.87
C VAL A 151 0.80 -2.70 -9.48
N VAL A 152 0.45 -1.92 -8.45
CA VAL A 152 1.30 -0.86 -7.91
C VAL A 152 1.57 -1.15 -6.45
N CYS A 153 2.84 -1.27 -6.09
CA CYS A 153 3.29 -1.50 -4.72
C CYS A 153 4.22 -0.40 -4.27
N SER A 154 4.18 -0.04 -2.99
CA SER A 154 5.21 0.80 -2.36
C SER A 154 5.74 0.14 -1.10
N THR A 155 7.00 0.42 -0.78
CA THR A 155 7.65 -0.04 0.44
C THR A 155 8.97 0.71 0.66
N ILE A 156 9.65 0.40 1.76
CA ILE A 156 10.93 0.98 2.16
C ILE A 156 12.08 0.08 1.68
N ASN A 157 13.08 0.70 1.05
CA ASN A 157 14.26 -0.01 0.56
C ASN A 157 15.18 -0.43 1.72
N ARG A 158 15.75 -1.63 1.68
CA ARG A 158 16.69 -2.14 2.67
C ARG A 158 18.13 -1.75 2.35
N ASN A 159 18.59 -0.62 2.89
CA ASN A 159 19.97 -0.16 2.81
C ASN A 159 20.31 0.79 3.97
N PRO A 160 21.60 1.14 4.20
CA PRO A 160 21.99 2.02 5.31
C PRO A 160 21.37 3.42 5.26
N LYS A 161 21.10 3.96 4.06
CA LYS A 161 20.47 5.28 3.91
C LYS A 161 19.02 5.25 4.39
N SER A 162 18.26 4.22 4.02
CA SER A 162 16.87 4.08 4.48
C SER A 162 16.79 3.84 5.99
N TYR A 163 17.73 3.08 6.57
CA TYR A 163 17.83 2.96 8.02
C TYR A 163 17.98 4.31 8.70
N LEU A 164 18.90 5.14 8.18
CA LEU A 164 19.15 6.46 8.75
C LEU A 164 17.92 7.39 8.60
N PHE A 165 17.27 7.39 7.45
CA PHE A 165 16.18 8.34 7.19
C PHE A 165 14.82 7.84 7.68
N ALA A 166 14.45 6.58 7.44
CA ALA A 166 13.13 6.05 7.80
C ALA A 166 13.05 5.70 9.31
N ILE A 167 14.12 5.20 9.92
CA ILE A 167 14.11 4.83 11.33
C ILE A 167 14.69 5.98 12.17
N VAL A 168 15.98 6.31 12.03
CA VAL A 168 16.61 7.32 12.88
C VAL A 168 16.01 8.70 12.64
N GLY A 169 15.82 9.09 11.37
CA GLY A 169 15.26 10.39 10.99
C GLY A 169 13.79 10.52 11.37
N ALA A 170 12.94 9.64 10.86
CA ALA A 170 11.50 9.78 11.01
C ALA A 170 11.00 9.45 12.43
N GLU A 171 11.56 8.41 13.08
CA GLU A 171 11.06 7.97 14.39
C GLU A 171 11.75 8.67 15.58
N TYR A 172 13.07 8.95 15.50
CA TYR A 172 13.82 9.48 16.64
C TYR A 172 14.09 10.97 16.56
N VAL A 173 14.43 11.52 15.39
CA VAL A 173 14.80 12.93 15.22
C VAL A 173 13.58 13.80 14.93
N LEU A 174 12.85 13.51 13.87
CA LEU A 174 11.70 14.31 13.42
C LEU A 174 10.40 13.92 14.15
N LYS A 175 10.36 12.75 14.77
CA LYS A 175 9.18 12.21 15.48
C LYS A 175 7.91 12.24 14.61
N LEU A 176 8.07 11.99 13.32
CA LEU A 176 6.96 11.89 12.37
C LEU A 176 6.16 10.61 12.57
N LEU A 177 6.82 9.57 13.10
CA LEU A 177 6.24 8.25 13.36
C LEU A 177 6.60 7.80 14.77
N PRO A 178 5.79 6.95 15.42
CA PRO A 178 6.11 6.32 16.70
C PRO A 178 7.39 5.47 16.58
N ARG A 179 8.14 5.37 17.69
CA ARG A 179 9.32 4.51 17.74
C ARG A 179 8.92 3.05 17.54
N GLY A 180 9.69 2.29 16.76
CA GLY A 180 9.41 0.89 16.47
C GLY A 180 8.29 0.71 15.44
N THR A 181 7.98 1.75 14.65
CA THR A 181 7.07 1.62 13.51
C THR A 181 7.66 0.68 12.46
N HIS A 182 8.98 0.75 12.26
CA HIS A 182 9.64 -0.04 11.22
C HIS A 182 10.69 -0.99 11.80
N ASP A 183 10.74 -2.20 11.24
CA ASP A 183 11.81 -3.17 11.43
C ASP A 183 12.67 -3.21 10.16
N TYR A 184 13.94 -2.79 10.26
CA TYR A 184 14.88 -2.78 9.14
C TYR A 184 15.02 -4.15 8.44
N ALA A 185 14.92 -5.23 9.19
CA ALA A 185 15.03 -6.58 8.63
C ALA A 185 13.91 -6.91 7.64
N ARG A 186 12.76 -6.25 7.77
CA ARG A 186 11.57 -6.43 6.93
C ARG A 186 11.55 -5.51 5.71
N PHE A 187 12.46 -4.55 5.59
CA PHE A 187 12.57 -3.70 4.42
C PHE A 187 12.92 -4.52 3.18
N LEU A 188 12.43 -4.11 2.01
CA LEU A 188 12.56 -4.85 0.76
C LEU A 188 13.40 -4.09 -0.26
N LYS A 189 14.44 -4.74 -0.79
CA LYS A 189 15.19 -4.16 -1.90
C LYS A 189 14.35 -4.20 -3.19
N PRO A 190 14.48 -3.20 -4.09
CA PRO A 190 13.79 -3.24 -5.39
C PRO A 190 14.01 -4.54 -6.17
N ALA A 191 15.21 -5.11 -6.12
CA ALA A 191 15.50 -6.38 -6.79
C ALA A 191 14.71 -7.58 -6.20
N GLU A 192 14.37 -7.54 -4.91
CA GLU A 192 13.61 -8.61 -4.26
C GLU A 192 12.14 -8.57 -4.70
N ILE A 193 11.50 -7.39 -4.66
CA ILE A 193 10.10 -7.25 -5.10
C ILE A 193 9.97 -7.57 -6.60
N VAL A 194 10.93 -7.17 -7.44
CA VAL A 194 10.96 -7.51 -8.86
C VAL A 194 11.09 -9.02 -9.06
N ALA A 195 11.91 -9.71 -8.25
CA ALA A 195 12.03 -11.16 -8.31
C ALA A 195 10.74 -11.88 -7.88
N PHE A 196 10.02 -11.37 -6.87
CA PHE A 196 8.70 -11.90 -6.48
C PHE A 196 7.67 -11.69 -7.58
N ALA A 197 7.61 -10.49 -8.15
CA ALA A 197 6.71 -10.13 -9.23
C ALA A 197 6.90 -11.02 -10.48
N ARG A 198 8.16 -11.22 -10.92
CA ARG A 198 8.48 -12.09 -12.06
C ARG A 198 8.03 -13.54 -11.84
N ARG A 199 8.24 -14.08 -10.63
CA ARG A 199 7.76 -15.44 -10.31
C ARG A 199 6.24 -15.55 -10.35
N ALA A 200 5.54 -14.45 -10.12
CA ALA A 200 4.10 -14.36 -10.15
C ALA A 200 3.52 -13.99 -11.54
N GLY A 201 4.36 -13.87 -12.58
CA GLY A 201 3.93 -13.51 -13.94
C GLY A 201 3.64 -12.02 -14.13
N LEU A 202 4.35 -11.17 -13.39
CA LEU A 202 4.30 -9.72 -13.53
C LEU A 202 5.62 -9.19 -14.09
N GLU A 203 5.55 -8.23 -15.00
CA GLU A 203 6.70 -7.50 -15.52
C GLU A 203 6.82 -6.10 -14.91
N LEU A 204 8.05 -5.68 -14.59
CA LEU A 204 8.31 -4.33 -14.09
C LEU A 204 8.10 -3.31 -15.22
N ALA A 205 7.18 -2.39 -15.01
CA ALA A 205 6.90 -1.28 -15.93
C ALA A 205 7.54 0.04 -15.49
N ASP A 206 7.62 0.29 -14.18
CA ASP A 206 8.19 1.51 -13.61
C ASP A 206 8.74 1.29 -12.21
N LEU A 207 9.77 2.06 -11.85
CA LEU A 207 10.33 2.12 -10.50
C LEU A 207 10.68 3.56 -10.16
N THR A 208 9.91 4.17 -9.28
CA THR A 208 10.01 5.58 -8.90
C THR A 208 10.28 5.70 -7.41
N GLY A 209 11.27 6.51 -7.02
CA GLY A 209 11.55 6.83 -5.63
C GLY A 209 10.60 7.88 -5.08
N MET A 210 10.43 7.86 -3.75
CA MET A 210 9.72 8.89 -3.01
C MET A 210 10.61 9.41 -1.88
N THR A 211 10.91 10.72 -1.89
CA THR A 211 11.81 11.34 -0.93
C THR A 211 11.11 12.43 -0.13
N TYR A 212 11.57 12.60 1.10
CA TYR A 212 11.12 13.67 2.00
C TYR A 212 12.19 14.73 2.16
N ASN A 213 11.83 16.00 1.95
CA ASN A 213 12.68 17.15 2.25
C ASN A 213 12.30 17.72 3.63
N PRO A 214 13.16 17.59 4.65
CA PRO A 214 12.84 18.06 6.00
C PRO A 214 12.80 19.58 6.14
N LEU A 215 13.51 20.31 5.27
CA LEU A 215 13.50 21.78 5.29
C LEU A 215 12.21 22.33 4.69
N ALA A 216 11.78 21.78 3.56
CA ALA A 216 10.53 22.17 2.90
C ALA A 216 9.30 21.44 3.49
N ARG A 217 9.50 20.43 4.35
CA ARG A 217 8.46 19.55 4.90
C ARG A 217 7.54 18.97 3.82
N SER A 218 8.13 18.54 2.71
CA SER A 218 7.37 18.06 1.54
C SER A 218 7.97 16.79 0.98
N TYR A 219 7.08 15.97 0.41
CA TYR A 219 7.45 14.77 -0.33
C TYR A 219 7.48 15.04 -1.83
N ARG A 220 8.26 14.28 -2.57
CA ARG A 220 8.28 14.31 -4.03
C ARG A 220 8.63 12.94 -4.60
N LEU A 221 8.18 12.71 -5.83
CA LEU A 221 8.59 11.56 -6.63
C LEU A 221 9.84 11.92 -7.43
N GLU A 222 10.81 11.02 -7.47
CA GLU A 222 12.07 11.20 -8.17
C GLU A 222 12.73 9.85 -8.52
N PRO A 223 13.79 9.80 -9.37
CA PRO A 223 14.43 8.52 -9.71
C PRO A 223 15.18 7.84 -8.55
N ASP A 224 15.53 8.55 -7.48
CA ASP A 224 16.25 7.97 -6.33
C ASP A 224 15.36 7.06 -5.48
N THR A 225 15.50 5.76 -5.66
CA THR A 225 14.78 4.70 -4.93
C THR A 225 15.47 4.27 -3.63
N SER A 226 16.43 5.04 -3.13
CA SER A 226 17.27 4.61 -2.01
C SER A 226 16.58 4.61 -0.65
N VAL A 227 15.45 5.30 -0.46
CA VAL A 227 14.68 5.28 0.80
C VAL A 227 13.33 4.59 0.59
N ASN A 228 12.35 5.30 0.07
CA ASN A 228 11.05 4.74 -0.28
C ASN A 228 10.92 4.65 -1.80
N TYR A 229 10.17 3.67 -2.28
CA TYR A 229 9.93 3.54 -3.72
C TYR A 229 8.55 2.99 -4.01
N ILE A 230 8.06 3.33 -5.20
CA ILE A 230 6.85 2.76 -5.82
C ILE A 230 7.30 1.91 -7.00
N ALA A 231 6.88 0.67 -7.03
CA ALA A 231 7.11 -0.26 -8.12
C ALA A 231 5.79 -0.55 -8.84
N THR A 232 5.74 -0.31 -10.13
CA THR A 232 4.60 -0.59 -10.99
C THR A 232 4.88 -1.78 -11.88
N PHE A 233 3.97 -2.73 -11.89
CA PHE A 233 4.06 -3.95 -12.66
C PHE A 233 2.88 -4.09 -13.62
N ARG A 234 3.08 -4.81 -14.73
CA ARG A 234 2.04 -5.23 -15.68
C ARG A 234 1.90 -6.74 -15.63
N ARG A 235 0.66 -7.22 -15.69
CA ARG A 235 0.41 -8.62 -15.97
C ARG A 235 0.27 -8.80 -17.47
N ASP A 236 1.01 -9.78 -18.03
CA ASP A 236 0.91 -10.10 -19.44
C ASP A 236 -0.52 -10.46 -19.87
N VAL A 237 -0.81 -10.27 -21.17
CA VAL A 237 -2.12 -10.52 -21.78
C VAL A 237 -2.39 -12.01 -21.97
#